data_0c3a4c004969d1a9c5166bbe04c83471
#
_entry.id   0c3a4c004969d1a9c5166bbe04c83471
#
_cell.length_a   1.000
_cell.length_b   1.000
_cell.length_c   1.000
_cell.angle_alpha   90.00
_cell.angle_beta   90.00
_cell.angle_gamma   90.00
#
_symmetry.space_group_name_H-M   'P 1'
#
loop_
_entity.id
_entity.type
_entity.pdbx_description
1 polymer ?
#
loop_
_entity_poly.entity_id
_entity_poly.type
_entity_poly.pdbx_seq_one_letter_code
_entity_poly.pdbx_strand_id
1 'polypeptide(L)'
;MAILLFCTAACSDSYLELSPESSVSDEVVFENADAAQYAVNGLGRIMSTQYLDTQGYNGEGTVYAYQGEYPGDVIQKGSYTGWQNLAKGNYFTSSTNSNIHVTWYYYYKLIRNANQILDNYKTGLANVAEQRKWDYVKAQALVYRAYSYTMLSQLYSRRWTDADGLQRGLVLRTTVNNDEMPCSTMAETFELVYRDLDEAISLFTSCGYDRPADVDKRWMANLDVAHAVYSRAALIRNDWQTVITHSQEARRNYSIMTPDEYKAGFNTANQEWIWEVFEDDTQPVHYYSFYNYMSASCLGSASRTYPPCISKQIVDPIDPADKRLAIYAIPTPEEVGDVSKVSGSGKVTKGDFYNRVKKEFAGRIYSTTTIFYYLSTKFIVKSGTGDGCIPIFRAAEMMYNEAEAQFRLGNEQAVRTLLEQTVKPYNADYTCTKSGDNLWEELKAYRKFDLCNEGHSWFDLKRWGDPMVRKTWAEGGSWATYFAEKNTTTGGNYGPADKNAWTAVIPTMETNYNSLVSNVEKIKSDGTWDRN
;
A
#
# COMPACT_ATOMS: atom_id res chain seq x y z
N MET A 1 58.39 -32.60 47.85
CA MET A 1 57.37 -31.53 48.05
C MET A 1 57.58 -30.56 46.91
N ALA A 2 56.82 -30.71 45.84
CA ALA A 2 56.92 -29.89 44.63
C ALA A 2 55.74 -28.92 44.62
N ILE A 3 56.04 -27.63 44.63
CA ILE A 3 55.04 -26.54 44.59
C ILE A 3 54.70 -26.26 43.13
N LEU A 4 53.43 -26.52 42.74
CA LEU A 4 52.87 -26.11 41.46
C LEU A 4 52.47 -24.64 41.53
N LEU A 5 53.17 -23.77 40.77
CA LEU A 5 52.72 -22.42 40.50
C LEU A 5 51.66 -22.42 39.41
N PHE A 6 50.42 -22.06 39.73
CA PHE A 6 49.40 -21.75 38.76
C PHE A 6 49.60 -20.30 38.26
N CYS A 7 50.00 -20.14 37.02
CA CYS A 7 49.90 -18.85 36.32
C CYS A 7 48.46 -18.61 35.92
N THR A 8 47.80 -17.65 36.60
CA THR A 8 46.57 -17.06 36.13
C THR A 8 46.89 -16.09 34.99
N ALA A 9 46.75 -16.54 33.76
CA ALA A 9 46.68 -15.63 32.61
C ALA A 9 45.35 -14.89 32.72
N ALA A 10 45.39 -13.63 33.11
CA ALA A 10 44.23 -12.75 32.98
C ALA A 10 43.93 -12.58 31.48
N CYS A 11 42.78 -13.03 31.01
CA CYS A 11 42.26 -12.65 29.72
C CYS A 11 42.10 -11.13 29.74
N SER A 12 42.70 -10.45 28.79
CA SER A 12 42.54 -9.01 28.62
C SER A 12 41.10 -8.73 28.18
N ASP A 13 40.49 -7.66 28.70
CA ASP A 13 39.13 -7.21 28.37
C ASP A 13 38.90 -7.04 26.85
N SER A 14 39.96 -6.88 26.06
CA SER A 14 39.92 -6.79 24.59
C SER A 14 39.39 -8.04 23.88
N TYR A 15 39.32 -9.21 24.55
CA TYR A 15 38.76 -10.43 23.98
C TYR A 15 37.22 -10.44 24.03
N LEU A 16 36.60 -9.55 24.82
CA LEU A 16 35.16 -9.40 24.95
C LEU A 16 34.59 -8.31 24.04
N GLU A 17 35.44 -7.54 23.35
CA GLU A 17 35.07 -6.46 22.44
C GLU A 17 35.02 -6.90 20.97
N LEU A 18 34.86 -8.19 20.68
CA LEU A 18 34.63 -8.66 19.31
C LEU A 18 33.24 -8.22 18.85
N SER A 19 33.20 -7.11 18.12
CA SER A 19 32.04 -6.80 17.29
C SER A 19 31.79 -7.96 16.34
N PRO A 20 30.54 -8.44 16.18
CA PRO A 20 30.23 -9.52 15.23
C PRO A 20 30.75 -9.14 13.85
N GLU A 21 31.56 -9.95 13.23
CA GLU A 21 32.15 -9.70 11.89
C GLU A 21 31.09 -9.51 10.79
N SER A 22 29.82 -9.77 11.10
CA SER A 22 28.68 -9.66 10.17
C SER A 22 27.77 -8.44 10.41
N SER A 23 28.04 -7.59 11.42
CA SER A 23 27.24 -6.37 11.68
C SER A 23 28.13 -5.15 11.78
N VAL A 24 27.79 -4.12 11.02
CA VAL A 24 28.41 -2.79 11.16
C VAL A 24 27.85 -2.17 12.45
N SER A 25 28.74 -1.65 13.33
CA SER A 25 28.28 -1.00 14.56
C SER A 25 27.56 0.33 14.25
N ASP A 26 26.64 0.73 15.15
CA ASP A 26 25.92 2.01 15.03
C ASP A 26 26.89 3.20 14.92
N GLU A 27 28.02 3.14 15.60
CA GLU A 27 29.06 4.17 15.55
C GLU A 27 29.60 4.41 14.14
N VAL A 28 29.77 3.34 13.36
CA VAL A 28 30.24 3.43 11.97
C VAL A 28 29.11 3.90 11.04
N VAL A 29 27.88 3.37 11.23
CA VAL A 29 26.72 3.74 10.39
C VAL A 29 26.36 5.21 10.57
N PHE A 30 26.50 5.76 11.79
CA PHE A 30 26.15 7.14 12.10
C PHE A 30 27.38 8.04 12.35
N GLU A 31 28.54 7.69 11.80
CA GLU A 31 29.74 8.50 11.90
C GLU A 31 29.55 9.88 11.26
N ASN A 32 28.94 9.92 10.08
CA ASN A 32 28.64 11.13 9.31
C ASN A 32 27.33 10.97 8.52
N ALA A 33 26.84 12.06 7.94
CA ALA A 33 25.56 12.06 7.22
C ALA A 33 25.56 11.18 5.95
N ASP A 34 26.70 11.08 5.25
CA ASP A 34 26.79 10.23 4.06
C ASP A 34 26.68 8.75 4.45
N ALA A 35 27.27 8.34 5.57
CA ALA A 35 27.11 6.99 6.12
C ALA A 35 25.66 6.75 6.60
N ALA A 36 25.05 7.71 7.31
CA ALA A 36 23.66 7.64 7.75
C ALA A 36 22.66 7.54 6.56
N GLN A 37 23.00 8.12 5.41
CA GLN A 37 22.16 7.97 4.20
C GLN A 37 22.06 6.51 3.74
N TYR A 38 23.06 5.66 3.96
CA TYR A 38 22.93 4.23 3.67
C TYR A 38 21.90 3.54 4.58
N ALA A 39 21.76 3.99 5.84
CA ALA A 39 20.69 3.49 6.71
C ALA A 39 19.30 3.88 6.19
N VAL A 40 19.14 5.11 5.68
CA VAL A 40 17.90 5.54 5.00
C VAL A 40 17.62 4.69 3.76
N ASN A 41 18.64 4.43 2.93
CA ASN A 41 18.49 3.55 1.77
C ASN A 41 18.07 2.13 2.18
N GLY A 42 18.52 1.69 3.36
CA GLY A 42 18.07 0.45 4.00
C GLY A 42 16.57 0.41 4.30
N LEU A 43 15.93 1.55 4.60
CA LEU A 43 14.47 1.62 4.75
C LEU A 43 13.76 1.29 3.45
N GLY A 44 14.20 1.84 2.33
CA GLY A 44 13.68 1.49 1.00
C GLY A 44 13.88 -0.01 0.69
N ARG A 45 15.02 -0.58 1.07
CA ARG A 45 15.29 -2.03 0.91
C ARG A 45 14.36 -2.88 1.76
N ILE A 46 14.03 -2.44 2.98
CA ILE A 46 13.04 -3.12 3.83
C ILE A 46 11.69 -3.23 3.11
N MET A 47 11.28 -2.24 2.31
CA MET A 47 9.99 -2.24 1.62
C MET A 47 9.84 -3.32 0.54
N SER A 48 10.95 -3.86 0.03
CA SER A 48 10.98 -4.92 -1.00
C SER A 48 11.44 -6.28 -0.47
N THR A 49 11.89 -6.36 0.79
CA THR A 49 12.51 -7.58 1.33
C THR A 49 11.47 -8.59 1.81
N GLN A 50 11.74 -9.87 1.61
CA GLN A 50 10.97 -10.96 2.19
C GLN A 50 11.16 -11.02 3.71
N TYR A 51 10.06 -11.22 4.45
CA TYR A 51 10.05 -11.21 5.91
C TYR A 51 9.99 -12.58 6.52
N LEU A 52 10.69 -12.72 7.65
CA LEU A 52 10.67 -13.91 8.50
C LEU A 52 11.01 -15.18 7.74
N ASP A 53 11.84 -15.08 6.71
CA ASP A 53 12.19 -16.18 5.79
C ASP A 53 10.97 -16.96 5.28
N THR A 54 9.80 -16.32 5.35
CA THR A 54 8.52 -16.91 4.98
C THR A 54 8.15 -16.47 3.58
N GLN A 55 8.10 -17.41 2.69
CA GLN A 55 7.65 -17.23 1.32
C GLN A 55 6.25 -16.60 1.29
N GLY A 56 6.07 -15.55 0.52
CA GLY A 56 4.77 -14.93 0.35
C GLY A 56 4.55 -13.58 1.03
N TYR A 57 5.55 -13.07 1.75
CA TYR A 57 5.45 -11.81 2.47
C TYR A 57 6.62 -10.89 2.09
N ASN A 58 6.46 -10.14 1.02
CA ASN A 58 7.45 -9.22 0.48
C ASN A 58 7.02 -7.77 0.69
N GLY A 59 7.30 -7.22 1.86
CA GLY A 59 7.15 -5.80 2.16
C GLY A 59 5.83 -5.19 1.73
N GLU A 60 5.91 -4.02 1.13
CA GLU A 60 4.77 -3.20 0.72
C GLU A 60 3.86 -3.88 -0.31
N GLY A 61 4.45 -4.60 -1.26
CA GLY A 61 3.67 -5.32 -2.27
C GLY A 61 2.71 -6.35 -1.68
N THR A 62 3.09 -6.99 -0.57
CA THR A 62 2.19 -7.91 0.15
C THR A 62 1.03 -7.16 0.80
N VAL A 63 1.28 -6.00 1.42
CA VAL A 63 0.23 -5.18 2.02
C VAL A 63 -0.76 -4.73 0.95
N TYR A 64 -0.28 -4.26 -0.18
CA TYR A 64 -1.12 -3.85 -1.29
C TYR A 64 -2.01 -4.99 -1.80
N ALA A 65 -1.42 -6.16 -2.06
CA ALA A 65 -2.18 -7.29 -2.56
C ALA A 65 -3.17 -7.85 -1.52
N TYR A 66 -2.69 -8.14 -0.32
CA TYR A 66 -3.43 -8.92 0.67
C TYR A 66 -4.39 -8.08 1.48
N GLN A 67 -4.01 -6.85 1.80
CA GLN A 67 -4.78 -5.97 2.68
C GLN A 67 -5.57 -4.94 1.88
N GLY A 68 -4.98 -4.41 0.82
CA GLY A 68 -5.58 -3.33 0.03
C GLY A 68 -6.54 -3.81 -1.06
N GLU A 69 -6.22 -4.91 -1.76
CA GLU A 69 -6.98 -5.32 -2.93
C GLU A 69 -7.88 -6.54 -2.72
N TYR A 70 -7.34 -7.66 -2.24
CA TYR A 70 -8.10 -8.91 -2.19
C TYR A 70 -9.36 -8.88 -1.33
N PRO A 71 -9.41 -8.17 -0.19
CA PRO A 71 -10.64 -8.08 0.58
C PRO A 71 -11.71 -7.19 -0.08
N GLY A 72 -11.32 -6.33 -1.02
CA GLY A 72 -12.20 -5.37 -1.69
C GLY A 72 -13.10 -5.97 -2.78
N ASP A 73 -13.67 -5.09 -3.60
CA ASP A 73 -14.63 -5.42 -4.66
C ASP A 73 -14.09 -5.17 -6.08
N VAL A 74 -12.85 -4.72 -6.21
CA VAL A 74 -12.23 -4.32 -7.48
C VAL A 74 -11.61 -5.52 -8.21
N ILE A 75 -10.77 -6.29 -7.51
CA ILE A 75 -10.06 -7.41 -8.10
C ILE A 75 -10.57 -8.74 -7.60
N GLN A 76 -10.96 -9.61 -8.55
CA GLN A 76 -11.20 -11.01 -8.27
C GLN A 76 -9.98 -11.85 -8.68
N LYS A 77 -9.63 -12.82 -7.84
CA LYS A 77 -8.78 -13.94 -8.21
C LYS A 77 -9.65 -15.12 -8.61
N GLY A 78 -9.26 -15.87 -9.63
CA GLY A 78 -9.96 -17.06 -10.05
C GLY A 78 -10.23 -18.02 -8.89
N SER A 79 -11.34 -18.75 -8.96
CA SER A 79 -11.87 -19.60 -7.90
C SER A 79 -10.85 -20.59 -7.32
N TYR A 80 -11.00 -20.91 -6.03
CA TYR A 80 -10.28 -21.98 -5.34
C TYR A 80 -8.77 -21.83 -5.26
N THR A 81 -8.31 -20.81 -4.55
CA THR A 81 -6.90 -20.67 -4.19
C THR A 81 -6.73 -20.59 -2.69
N GLY A 82 -5.52 -20.71 -2.20
CA GLY A 82 -5.15 -20.33 -0.83
C GLY A 82 -5.51 -18.88 -0.47
N TRP A 83 -5.88 -18.07 -1.47
CA TRP A 83 -6.32 -16.67 -1.38
C TRP A 83 -7.76 -16.47 -0.89
N GLN A 84 -8.55 -17.53 -0.73
CA GLN A 84 -9.94 -17.41 -0.29
C GLN A 84 -10.06 -16.70 1.05
N ASN A 85 -9.18 -17.00 1.99
CA ASN A 85 -9.20 -16.37 3.30
C ASN A 85 -8.89 -14.86 3.21
N LEU A 86 -7.99 -14.47 2.31
CA LEU A 86 -7.69 -13.07 2.03
C LEU A 86 -8.91 -12.37 1.40
N ALA A 87 -9.45 -12.94 0.34
CA ALA A 87 -10.62 -12.39 -0.34
C ALA A 87 -11.87 -12.29 0.55
N LYS A 88 -11.99 -13.14 1.57
CA LYS A 88 -13.11 -13.11 2.52
C LYS A 88 -12.84 -12.26 3.75
N GLY A 89 -11.64 -11.73 3.93
CA GLY A 89 -11.28 -10.99 5.14
C GLY A 89 -11.29 -11.82 6.43
N ASN A 90 -11.35 -13.14 6.36
CA ASN A 90 -11.48 -14.03 7.54
C ASN A 90 -10.31 -13.89 8.53
N TYR A 91 -9.18 -13.39 8.07
CA TYR A 91 -7.98 -13.22 8.88
C TYR A 91 -8.01 -11.98 9.78
N PHE A 92 -8.86 -10.99 9.50
CA PHE A 92 -8.92 -9.75 10.29
C PHE A 92 -9.23 -9.98 11.77
N THR A 93 -9.96 -11.02 12.11
CA THR A 93 -10.37 -11.35 13.48
C THR A 93 -9.48 -12.39 14.17
N SER A 94 -8.42 -12.86 13.51
CA SER A 94 -7.52 -13.89 14.04
C SER A 94 -6.15 -13.32 14.40
N SER A 95 -5.90 -13.09 15.68
CA SER A 95 -4.63 -12.52 16.18
C SER A 95 -3.41 -13.43 15.98
N THR A 96 -3.60 -14.69 15.64
CA THR A 96 -2.53 -15.67 15.34
C THR A 96 -2.29 -15.81 13.83
N ASN A 97 -3.07 -15.12 12.99
CA ASN A 97 -2.95 -15.25 11.54
C ASN A 97 -1.71 -14.54 11.01
N SER A 98 -0.93 -15.23 10.18
CA SER A 98 0.32 -14.71 9.63
C SER A 98 0.14 -13.41 8.83
N ASN A 99 -0.96 -13.23 8.11
CA ASN A 99 -1.20 -12.01 7.33
C ASN A 99 -1.33 -10.77 8.22
N ILE A 100 -1.95 -10.90 9.39
CA ILE A 100 -2.05 -9.83 10.39
C ILE A 100 -0.68 -9.58 11.03
N HIS A 101 0.00 -10.67 11.43
CA HIS A 101 1.30 -10.60 12.07
C HIS A 101 2.35 -9.91 11.19
N VAL A 102 2.49 -10.36 9.93
CA VAL A 102 3.54 -9.86 9.03
C VAL A 102 3.37 -8.37 8.75
N THR A 103 2.16 -7.88 8.54
CA THR A 103 1.91 -6.45 8.28
C THR A 103 2.25 -5.58 9.49
N TRP A 104 1.88 -6.02 10.71
CA TRP A 104 2.27 -5.33 11.95
C TRP A 104 3.80 -5.29 12.09
N TYR A 105 4.45 -6.45 12.01
CA TYR A 105 5.90 -6.57 12.11
C TYR A 105 6.64 -5.73 11.06
N TYR A 106 6.17 -5.72 9.83
CA TYR A 106 6.75 -4.99 8.71
C TYR A 106 6.82 -3.49 8.99
N TYR A 107 5.71 -2.87 9.31
CA TYR A 107 5.70 -1.43 9.57
C TYR A 107 6.41 -1.05 10.87
N TYR A 108 6.30 -1.86 11.93
CA TYR A 108 7.08 -1.60 13.15
C TYR A 108 8.58 -1.81 12.96
N LYS A 109 8.99 -2.67 12.02
CA LYS A 109 10.40 -2.76 11.62
C LYS A 109 10.86 -1.48 10.90
N LEU A 110 10.05 -0.91 10.00
CA LEU A 110 10.33 0.38 9.38
C LEU A 110 10.42 1.49 10.44
N ILE A 111 9.45 1.55 11.36
CA ILE A 111 9.42 2.53 12.46
C ILE A 111 10.67 2.40 13.33
N ARG A 112 11.05 1.18 13.73
CA ARG A 112 12.25 0.95 14.54
C ARG A 112 13.52 1.43 13.84
N ASN A 113 13.70 1.12 12.57
CA ASN A 113 14.88 1.54 11.82
C ASN A 113 14.86 3.05 11.54
N ALA A 114 13.70 3.66 11.29
CA ALA A 114 13.57 5.11 11.22
C ALA A 114 13.95 5.77 12.57
N ASN A 115 13.46 5.23 13.69
CA ASN A 115 13.85 5.71 15.03
C ASN A 115 15.35 5.60 15.28
N GLN A 116 16.00 4.52 14.82
CA GLN A 116 17.45 4.37 14.92
C GLN A 116 18.20 5.53 14.24
N ILE A 117 17.73 5.96 13.08
CA ILE A 117 18.28 7.12 12.37
C ILE A 117 18.00 8.41 13.14
N LEU A 118 16.78 8.58 13.64
CA LEU A 118 16.35 9.77 14.38
C LEU A 118 17.07 9.92 15.72
N ASP A 119 17.28 8.83 16.45
CA ASP A 119 17.99 8.81 17.73
C ASP A 119 19.49 9.16 17.55
N ASN A 120 20.06 8.90 16.38
CA ASN A 120 21.45 9.22 16.04
C ASN A 120 21.64 10.53 15.26
N TYR A 121 20.56 11.30 15.02
CA TYR A 121 20.62 12.57 14.31
C TYR A 121 21.55 13.58 15.03
N LYS A 122 22.47 14.17 14.26
CA LYS A 122 23.40 15.16 14.78
C LYS A 122 22.93 16.58 14.46
N THR A 123 22.95 17.45 15.46
CA THR A 123 22.51 18.85 15.36
C THR A 123 23.56 19.79 15.94
N GLY A 124 23.52 21.07 15.51
CA GLY A 124 24.44 22.10 15.99
C GLY A 124 25.87 21.94 15.47
N LEU A 125 26.03 21.30 14.30
CA LEU A 125 27.34 21.08 13.70
C LEU A 125 27.92 22.39 13.15
N ALA A 126 29.23 22.63 13.43
CA ALA A 126 29.95 23.78 12.90
C ALA A 126 30.07 23.74 11.34
N ASN A 127 30.11 22.55 10.76
CA ASN A 127 30.07 22.38 9.30
C ASN A 127 28.61 22.44 8.81
N VAL A 128 28.25 23.57 8.23
CA VAL A 128 26.89 23.84 7.72
C VAL A 128 26.49 22.85 6.61
N ALA A 129 27.42 22.44 5.76
CA ALA A 129 27.10 21.49 4.69
C ALA A 129 26.79 20.10 5.25
N GLU A 130 27.53 19.66 6.26
CA GLU A 130 27.29 18.41 6.98
C GLU A 130 25.95 18.45 7.75
N GLN A 131 25.63 19.58 8.40
CA GLN A 131 24.33 19.77 9.08
C GLN A 131 23.17 19.62 8.08
N ARG A 132 23.27 20.26 6.92
CA ARG A 132 22.21 20.16 5.87
C ARG A 132 22.01 18.73 5.37
N LYS A 133 23.08 17.94 5.25
CA LYS A 133 22.97 16.52 4.89
C LYS A 133 22.25 15.73 5.99
N TRP A 134 22.58 15.97 7.26
CA TRP A 134 21.89 15.36 8.38
C TRP A 134 20.41 15.74 8.42
N ASP A 135 20.08 17.00 8.13
CA ASP A 135 18.70 17.46 8.04
C ASP A 135 17.93 16.71 6.94
N TYR A 136 18.58 16.46 5.79
CA TYR A 136 18.01 15.64 4.71
C TYR A 136 17.79 14.18 5.11
N VAL A 137 18.75 13.57 5.79
CA VAL A 137 18.66 12.20 6.34
C VAL A 137 17.51 12.11 7.34
N LYS A 138 17.42 13.05 8.29
CA LYS A 138 16.33 13.11 9.27
C LYS A 138 14.97 13.24 8.62
N ALA A 139 14.84 14.15 7.65
CA ALA A 139 13.58 14.36 6.93
C ALA A 139 13.06 13.07 6.28
N GLN A 140 13.93 12.32 5.62
CA GLN A 140 13.56 11.03 5.03
C GLN A 140 13.09 10.03 6.08
N ALA A 141 13.82 9.88 7.20
CA ALA A 141 13.44 8.96 8.28
C ALA A 141 12.07 9.30 8.88
N LEU A 142 11.77 10.59 9.06
CA LEU A 142 10.45 11.07 9.51
C LEU A 142 9.34 10.68 8.53
N VAL A 143 9.58 10.80 7.22
CA VAL A 143 8.60 10.37 6.18
C VAL A 143 8.31 8.87 6.28
N TYR A 144 9.33 8.02 6.41
CA TYR A 144 9.11 6.58 6.55
C TYR A 144 8.34 6.22 7.81
N ARG A 145 8.61 6.91 8.94
CA ARG A 145 7.87 6.70 10.20
C ARG A 145 6.42 7.14 10.08
N ALA A 146 6.17 8.32 9.54
CA ALA A 146 4.82 8.85 9.31
C ALA A 146 4.02 7.96 8.34
N TYR A 147 4.63 7.52 7.24
CA TYR A 147 4.02 6.57 6.31
C TYR A 147 3.61 5.27 6.99
N SER A 148 4.52 4.70 7.77
CA SER A 148 4.27 3.43 8.47
C SER A 148 3.09 3.53 9.45
N TYR A 149 3.00 4.60 10.25
CA TYR A 149 1.86 4.84 11.13
C TYR A 149 0.56 5.11 10.36
N THR A 150 0.63 5.81 9.23
CA THR A 150 -0.53 6.04 8.36
C THR A 150 -1.09 4.72 7.84
N MET A 151 -0.25 3.82 7.35
CA MET A 151 -0.69 2.52 6.83
C MET A 151 -1.20 1.58 7.93
N LEU A 152 -0.51 1.52 9.07
CA LEU A 152 -0.97 0.75 10.24
C LEU A 152 -2.35 1.22 10.72
N SER A 153 -2.61 2.54 10.74
CA SER A 153 -3.88 3.08 11.20
C SER A 153 -5.05 2.64 10.32
N GLN A 154 -4.86 2.54 9.01
CA GLN A 154 -5.90 2.04 8.08
C GLN A 154 -6.31 0.60 8.39
N LEU A 155 -5.37 -0.21 8.86
CA LEU A 155 -5.63 -1.63 9.10
C LEU A 155 -6.08 -1.92 10.53
N TYR A 156 -5.39 -1.36 11.55
CA TYR A 156 -5.56 -1.74 12.95
C TYR A 156 -6.38 -0.75 13.78
N SER A 157 -6.80 0.37 13.23
CA SER A 157 -7.73 1.31 13.88
C SER A 157 -9.06 1.34 13.16
N ARG A 158 -10.15 1.70 13.88
CA ARG A 158 -11.45 1.98 13.26
C ARG A 158 -11.38 3.26 12.43
N ARG A 159 -12.45 3.59 11.69
CA ARG A 159 -12.50 4.82 10.89
C ARG A 159 -12.41 6.05 11.80
N TRP A 160 -11.88 7.12 11.27
CA TRP A 160 -11.87 8.41 11.98
C TRP A 160 -13.28 8.82 12.46
N THR A 161 -14.27 8.70 11.58
CA THR A 161 -15.66 9.08 11.82
C THR A 161 -16.40 8.21 12.84
N ASP A 162 -15.83 7.10 13.29
CA ASP A 162 -16.48 6.23 14.27
C ASP A 162 -16.48 6.83 15.69
N ALA A 163 -15.49 7.69 16.02
CA ALA A 163 -15.41 8.40 17.29
C ALA A 163 -14.51 9.66 17.21
N ASP A 164 -14.44 10.33 16.07
CA ASP A 164 -13.68 11.57 15.83
C ASP A 164 -12.22 11.52 16.34
N GLY A 165 -11.57 10.37 16.15
CA GLY A 165 -10.21 10.14 16.57
C GLY A 165 -10.02 9.63 18.01
N LEU A 166 -11.08 9.52 18.80
CA LEU A 166 -11.01 9.03 20.18
C LEU A 166 -11.04 7.49 20.30
N GLN A 167 -11.19 6.77 19.20
CA GLN A 167 -11.04 5.31 19.14
C GLN A 167 -9.58 4.89 19.32
N ARG A 168 -9.38 3.60 19.58
CA ARG A 168 -8.03 3.02 19.72
C ARG A 168 -7.19 3.27 18.46
N GLY A 169 -6.02 3.82 18.67
CA GLY A 169 -4.96 3.99 17.69
C GLY A 169 -3.91 2.88 17.80
N LEU A 170 -2.65 3.26 17.79
CA LEU A 170 -1.50 2.38 17.68
C LEU A 170 -0.56 2.53 18.90
N VAL A 171 0.38 1.61 19.04
CA VAL A 171 1.50 1.74 20.00
C VAL A 171 2.53 2.72 19.42
N LEU A 172 2.66 3.91 19.98
CA LEU A 172 3.51 4.98 19.44
C LEU A 172 4.96 4.85 19.92
N ARG A 173 5.80 4.20 19.16
CA ARG A 173 7.23 4.07 19.41
C ARG A 173 7.98 5.18 18.67
N THR A 174 8.60 6.10 19.41
CA THR A 174 9.33 7.26 18.87
C THR A 174 10.83 7.18 19.08
N THR A 175 11.31 6.19 19.82
CA THR A 175 12.71 5.88 20.08
C THR A 175 12.95 4.37 20.02
N VAL A 176 14.22 3.96 19.97
CA VAL A 176 14.59 2.54 20.00
C VAL A 176 14.64 2.04 21.44
N ASN A 177 13.54 1.41 21.87
CA ASN A 177 13.45 0.71 23.16
C ASN A 177 12.55 -0.53 23.03
N ASN A 178 12.50 -1.33 24.09
CA ASN A 178 11.64 -2.51 24.20
C ASN A 178 10.62 -2.36 25.35
N ASP A 179 10.34 -1.13 25.80
CA ASP A 179 9.42 -0.88 26.90
C ASP A 179 7.99 -1.28 26.49
N GLU A 180 7.22 -1.78 27.45
CA GLU A 180 5.80 -1.95 27.27
C GLU A 180 5.10 -0.59 27.18
N MET A 181 4.28 -0.40 26.17
CA MET A 181 3.59 0.86 25.92
C MET A 181 2.13 0.59 25.56
N PRO A 182 1.18 1.37 26.09
CA PRO A 182 -0.22 1.23 25.72
C PRO A 182 -0.46 1.73 24.28
N CYS A 183 -1.59 1.34 23.70
CA CYS A 183 -2.06 2.00 22.50
C CYS A 183 -2.40 3.47 22.78
N SER A 184 -2.16 4.30 21.80
CA SER A 184 -2.67 5.68 21.74
C SER A 184 -4.15 5.72 21.35
N THR A 185 -4.75 6.89 21.30
CA THR A 185 -5.92 7.15 20.45
C THR A 185 -5.51 7.31 18.99
N MET A 186 -6.46 7.24 18.08
CA MET A 186 -6.22 7.55 16.68
C MET A 186 -5.82 9.03 16.50
N ALA A 187 -6.39 9.95 17.29
CA ALA A 187 -6.01 11.36 17.30
C ALA A 187 -4.53 11.54 17.63
N GLU A 188 -4.03 10.95 18.73
CA GLU A 188 -2.62 10.99 19.09
C GLU A 188 -1.71 10.33 18.05
N THR A 189 -2.19 9.27 17.38
CA THR A 189 -1.44 8.67 16.26
C THR A 189 -1.25 9.69 15.14
N PHE A 190 -2.29 10.41 14.76
CA PHE A 190 -2.21 11.41 13.69
C PHE A 190 -1.53 12.72 14.12
N GLU A 191 -1.54 13.06 15.41
CA GLU A 191 -0.69 14.15 15.91
C GLU A 191 0.79 13.85 15.71
N LEU A 192 1.21 12.61 15.99
CA LEU A 192 2.57 12.17 15.70
C LEU A 192 2.87 12.19 14.19
N VAL A 193 1.99 11.66 13.36
CA VAL A 193 2.14 11.64 11.89
C VAL A 193 2.28 13.05 11.32
N TYR A 194 1.42 13.97 11.74
CA TYR A 194 1.44 15.36 11.27
C TYR A 194 2.71 16.08 11.72
N ARG A 195 3.09 15.95 12.98
CA ARG A 195 4.33 16.52 13.51
C ARG A 195 5.56 16.03 12.74
N ASP A 196 5.64 14.72 12.46
CA ASP A 196 6.76 14.15 11.70
C ASP A 196 6.80 14.70 10.27
N LEU A 197 5.65 14.88 9.63
CA LEU A 197 5.56 15.40 8.27
C LEU A 197 5.81 16.92 8.20
N ASP A 198 5.32 17.69 9.16
CA ASP A 198 5.61 19.13 9.26
C ASP A 198 7.12 19.37 9.44
N GLU A 199 7.76 18.61 10.33
CA GLU A 199 9.21 18.68 10.53
C GLU A 199 9.97 18.22 9.27
N ALA A 200 9.55 17.12 8.62
CA ALA A 200 10.19 16.64 7.39
C ALA A 200 10.11 17.67 6.27
N ILE A 201 8.94 18.29 6.05
CA ILE A 201 8.74 19.34 5.04
C ILE A 201 9.62 20.57 5.33
N SER A 202 9.67 20.99 6.59
CA SER A 202 10.56 22.09 7.02
C SER A 202 12.02 21.80 6.73
N LEU A 203 12.50 20.60 7.08
CA LEU A 203 13.87 20.16 6.87
C LEU A 203 14.21 20.04 5.38
N PHE A 204 13.36 19.41 4.56
CA PHE A 204 13.56 19.33 3.11
C PHE A 204 13.63 20.72 2.47
N THR A 205 12.78 21.65 2.90
CA THR A 205 12.75 23.02 2.38
C THR A 205 14.01 23.81 2.74
N SER A 206 14.54 23.61 3.95
CA SER A 206 15.67 24.39 4.47
C SER A 206 17.05 23.80 4.14
N CYS A 207 17.16 22.47 4.01
CA CYS A 207 18.46 21.83 3.81
C CYS A 207 19.08 22.09 2.42
N GLY A 208 18.25 22.34 1.40
CA GLY A 208 18.70 22.56 0.02
C GLY A 208 19.19 21.29 -0.70
N TYR A 209 18.88 20.11 -0.15
CA TYR A 209 19.10 18.81 -0.80
C TYR A 209 17.76 18.21 -1.27
N ASP A 210 17.82 17.53 -2.39
CA ASP A 210 16.71 16.74 -2.94
C ASP A 210 17.27 15.44 -3.53
N ARG A 211 16.39 14.49 -3.80
CA ARG A 211 16.77 13.30 -4.55
C ARG A 211 17.17 13.69 -6.00
N PRO A 212 18.03 12.89 -6.67
CA PRO A 212 18.29 13.09 -8.08
C PRO A 212 17.00 13.13 -8.92
N ALA A 213 16.98 13.97 -9.96
CA ALA A 213 15.79 14.15 -10.80
C ALA A 213 15.44 12.92 -11.67
N ASP A 214 16.38 11.97 -11.78
CA ASP A 214 16.22 10.76 -12.57
C ASP A 214 15.03 9.92 -12.08
N VAL A 215 14.23 9.41 -13.01
CA VAL A 215 13.02 8.63 -12.68
C VAL A 215 13.33 7.33 -11.94
N ASP A 216 14.52 6.75 -12.14
CA ASP A 216 15.00 5.56 -11.42
C ASP A 216 15.36 5.82 -9.94
N LYS A 217 15.27 7.08 -9.48
CA LYS A 217 15.46 7.48 -8.08
C LYS A 217 14.14 7.75 -7.34
N ARG A 218 13.00 7.39 -7.93
CA ARG A 218 11.68 7.56 -7.30
C ARG A 218 11.49 6.77 -6.01
N TRP A 219 12.35 5.82 -5.71
CA TRP A 219 12.35 5.11 -4.43
C TRP A 219 12.86 5.95 -3.24
N MET A 220 13.58 7.04 -3.50
CA MET A 220 14.08 7.93 -2.43
C MET A 220 12.97 8.89 -1.99
N ALA A 221 12.73 8.95 -0.68
CA ALA A 221 11.80 9.92 -0.12
C ALA A 221 12.36 11.35 -0.24
N ASN A 222 11.49 12.30 -0.60
CA ASN A 222 11.81 13.72 -0.74
C ASN A 222 10.62 14.59 -0.31
N LEU A 223 10.69 15.89 -0.54
CA LEU A 223 9.62 16.84 -0.22
C LEU A 223 8.26 16.44 -0.84
N ASP A 224 8.25 16.05 -2.11
CA ASP A 224 7.01 15.65 -2.80
C ASP A 224 6.40 14.40 -2.17
N VAL A 225 7.23 13.44 -1.75
CA VAL A 225 6.79 12.24 -1.02
C VAL A 225 6.22 12.58 0.35
N ALA A 226 6.85 13.53 1.09
CA ALA A 226 6.30 13.99 2.37
C ALA A 226 4.89 14.57 2.19
N HIS A 227 4.68 15.40 1.17
CA HIS A 227 3.35 15.92 0.84
C HIS A 227 2.36 14.82 0.41
N ALA A 228 2.79 13.80 -0.33
CA ALA A 228 1.93 12.68 -0.73
C ALA A 228 1.48 11.84 0.49
N VAL A 229 2.38 11.55 1.41
CA VAL A 229 2.04 10.88 2.68
C VAL A 229 1.07 11.74 3.49
N TYR A 230 1.30 13.03 3.56
CA TYR A 230 0.42 13.96 4.28
C TYR A 230 -1.00 13.98 3.69
N SER A 231 -1.11 14.05 2.35
CA SER A 231 -2.40 13.98 1.66
C SER A 231 -3.17 12.71 2.03
N ARG A 232 -2.53 11.53 2.02
CA ARG A 232 -3.17 10.26 2.39
C ARG A 232 -3.55 10.24 3.88
N ALA A 233 -2.69 10.72 4.77
CA ALA A 233 -2.96 10.82 6.20
C ALA A 233 -4.16 11.74 6.49
N ALA A 234 -4.19 12.93 5.87
CA ALA A 234 -5.28 13.87 5.98
C ALA A 234 -6.60 13.32 5.43
N LEU A 235 -6.55 12.56 4.32
CA LEU A 235 -7.72 11.91 3.73
C LEU A 235 -8.37 10.91 4.71
N ILE A 236 -7.56 10.14 5.45
CA ILE A 236 -8.04 9.20 6.48
C ILE A 236 -8.70 9.95 7.64
N ARG A 237 -8.20 11.14 7.99
CA ARG A 237 -8.76 12.01 9.03
C ARG A 237 -9.98 12.81 8.60
N ASN A 238 -10.32 12.84 7.31
CA ASN A 238 -11.29 13.77 6.74
C ASN A 238 -10.90 15.26 6.92
N ASP A 239 -9.61 15.55 6.95
CA ASP A 239 -9.06 16.91 7.02
C ASP A 239 -8.93 17.49 5.60
N TRP A 240 -10.08 17.88 5.04
CA TRP A 240 -10.24 18.17 3.61
C TRP A 240 -9.34 19.30 3.10
N GLN A 241 -9.17 20.37 3.89
CA GLN A 241 -8.32 21.48 3.47
C GLN A 241 -6.84 21.06 3.40
N THR A 242 -6.40 20.29 4.37
CA THR A 242 -5.04 19.70 4.38
C THR A 242 -4.83 18.75 3.21
N VAL A 243 -5.85 17.91 2.87
CA VAL A 243 -5.81 17.06 1.67
C VAL A 243 -5.57 17.88 0.41
N ILE A 244 -6.33 18.98 0.20
CA ILE A 244 -6.19 19.81 -0.99
C ILE A 244 -4.79 20.39 -1.09
N THR A 245 -4.32 21.02 -0.01
CA THR A 245 -2.99 21.66 0.03
C THR A 245 -1.88 20.67 -0.32
N HIS A 246 -1.86 19.55 0.39
CA HIS A 246 -0.77 18.58 0.22
C HIS A 246 -0.88 17.74 -1.06
N SER A 247 -2.09 17.49 -1.57
CA SER A 247 -2.25 16.87 -2.89
C SER A 247 -1.72 17.73 -4.02
N GLN A 248 -1.95 19.04 -3.97
CA GLN A 248 -1.45 20.00 -4.96
C GLN A 248 0.07 20.10 -4.93
N GLU A 249 0.67 20.21 -3.74
CA GLU A 249 2.12 20.27 -3.58
C GLU A 249 2.79 18.98 -4.01
N ALA A 250 2.27 17.81 -3.61
CA ALA A 250 2.84 16.51 -3.96
C ALA A 250 2.92 16.26 -5.47
N ARG A 251 1.90 16.70 -6.22
CA ARG A 251 1.81 16.46 -7.67
C ARG A 251 2.35 17.58 -8.55
N ARG A 252 2.82 18.69 -7.98
CA ARG A 252 3.20 19.90 -8.73
C ARG A 252 4.21 19.62 -9.85
N ASN A 253 5.12 18.67 -9.64
CA ASN A 253 6.20 18.33 -10.56
C ASN A 253 5.93 17.07 -11.40
N TYR A 254 4.69 16.58 -11.41
CA TYR A 254 4.32 15.31 -12.02
C TYR A 254 3.16 15.48 -12.99
N SER A 255 3.14 14.66 -14.02
CA SER A 255 2.08 14.66 -15.03
C SER A 255 1.49 13.27 -15.21
N ILE A 256 0.21 13.23 -15.57
CA ILE A 256 -0.50 11.97 -15.86
C ILE A 256 0.20 11.22 -16.99
N MET A 257 0.28 9.90 -16.88
CA MET A 257 0.79 9.00 -17.91
C MET A 257 0.03 9.15 -19.23
N THR A 258 0.75 9.04 -20.32
CA THR A 258 0.14 8.81 -21.63
C THR A 258 -0.53 7.42 -21.69
N PRO A 259 -1.45 7.19 -22.66
CA PRO A 259 -2.05 5.85 -22.83
C PRO A 259 -1.01 4.74 -23.06
N ASP A 260 0.08 5.04 -23.77
CA ASP A 260 1.13 4.06 -24.02
C ASP A 260 1.92 3.73 -22.75
N GLU A 261 2.23 4.72 -21.93
CA GLU A 261 2.89 4.51 -20.63
C GLU A 261 1.96 3.74 -19.65
N TYR A 262 0.67 4.07 -19.63
CA TYR A 262 -0.31 3.33 -18.83
C TYR A 262 -0.37 1.85 -19.26
N LYS A 263 -0.24 1.59 -20.55
CA LYS A 263 -0.20 0.25 -21.13
C LYS A 263 1.15 -0.45 -20.96
N ALA A 264 2.24 0.26 -20.64
CA ALA A 264 3.60 -0.31 -20.59
C ALA A 264 3.78 -1.38 -19.51
N GLY A 265 2.95 -1.41 -18.44
CA GLY A 265 2.93 -2.52 -17.48
C GLY A 265 3.31 -2.17 -16.06
N PHE A 266 3.37 -0.91 -15.67
CA PHE A 266 3.55 -0.46 -14.28
C PHE A 266 4.71 -1.15 -13.54
N ASN A 267 5.84 -1.37 -14.22
CA ASN A 267 7.00 -2.08 -13.67
C ASN A 267 8.25 -1.19 -13.54
N THR A 268 8.15 0.03 -14.01
CA THR A 268 9.23 1.03 -14.01
C THR A 268 8.61 2.39 -13.82
N ALA A 269 9.22 3.22 -12.97
CA ALA A 269 8.77 4.59 -12.74
C ALA A 269 8.74 5.41 -14.04
N ASN A 270 7.85 6.37 -14.10
CA ASN A 270 7.70 7.34 -15.17
C ASN A 270 7.40 8.74 -14.58
N GLN A 271 7.00 9.70 -15.42
CA GLN A 271 6.75 11.08 -15.00
C GLN A 271 5.56 11.24 -14.03
N GLU A 272 4.69 10.23 -13.88
CA GLU A 272 3.55 10.29 -12.95
C GLU A 272 3.91 9.81 -11.55
N TRP A 273 4.94 8.95 -11.41
CA TRP A 273 5.25 8.31 -10.14
C TRP A 273 5.97 9.27 -9.18
N ILE A 274 5.40 9.47 -8.00
CA ILE A 274 5.97 10.29 -6.93
C ILE A 274 6.90 9.47 -6.07
N TRP A 275 6.50 8.24 -5.72
CA TRP A 275 7.29 7.31 -4.91
C TRP A 275 7.04 5.87 -5.33
N GLU A 276 8.06 5.02 -5.18
CA GLU A 276 8.02 3.61 -5.56
C GLU A 276 8.73 2.70 -4.56
N VAL A 277 8.37 1.42 -4.56
CA VAL A 277 9.24 0.35 -4.10
C VAL A 277 10.11 -0.07 -5.27
N PHE A 278 11.41 0.05 -5.12
CA PHE A 278 12.36 -0.36 -6.15
C PHE A 278 12.65 -1.85 -6.06
N GLU A 279 12.46 -2.56 -7.17
CA GLU A 279 12.83 -3.96 -7.33
C GLU A 279 13.48 -4.17 -8.69
N ASP A 280 14.55 -4.98 -8.74
CA ASP A 280 15.23 -5.41 -9.94
C ASP A 280 15.66 -6.89 -9.84
N ASP A 281 16.23 -7.44 -10.91
CA ASP A 281 16.65 -8.83 -11.02
C ASP A 281 17.87 -9.21 -10.15
N THR A 282 18.57 -8.23 -9.59
CA THR A 282 19.67 -8.46 -8.62
C THR A 282 19.14 -8.77 -7.22
N GLN A 283 17.86 -8.52 -6.99
CA GLN A 283 17.20 -8.76 -5.72
C GLN A 283 16.29 -9.98 -5.87
N PRO A 284 16.70 -11.19 -5.44
CA PRO A 284 15.89 -12.37 -5.63
C PRO A 284 14.55 -12.21 -4.91
N VAL A 285 13.53 -11.87 -5.68
CA VAL A 285 12.14 -11.90 -5.23
C VAL A 285 11.64 -13.29 -5.52
N HIS A 286 11.42 -14.08 -4.48
CA HIS A 286 10.94 -15.44 -4.63
C HIS A 286 9.48 -15.47 -5.14
N TYR A 287 8.99 -16.67 -5.50
CA TYR A 287 7.70 -17.00 -6.12
C TYR A 287 6.45 -16.33 -5.58
N TYR A 288 6.53 -15.44 -4.61
CA TYR A 288 5.40 -14.76 -3.96
C TYR A 288 5.62 -13.25 -3.85
N SER A 289 6.27 -12.65 -4.84
CA SER A 289 6.35 -11.19 -4.99
C SER A 289 4.98 -10.59 -5.36
N PHE A 290 4.87 -9.28 -5.27
CA PHE A 290 3.70 -8.55 -5.76
C PHE A 290 3.34 -8.94 -7.20
N TYR A 291 4.33 -9.00 -8.08
CA TYR A 291 4.12 -9.37 -9.49
C TYR A 291 3.67 -10.81 -9.66
N ASN A 292 4.10 -11.72 -8.80
CA ASN A 292 3.63 -13.10 -8.82
C ASN A 292 2.15 -13.22 -8.45
N TYR A 293 1.58 -12.19 -7.82
CA TYR A 293 0.15 -12.12 -7.49
C TYR A 293 -0.65 -11.27 -8.46
N MET A 294 -0.06 -10.18 -8.94
CA MET A 294 -0.77 -9.14 -9.68
C MET A 294 -0.43 -9.11 -11.18
N SER A 295 0.47 -9.97 -11.67
CA SER A 295 0.84 -10.00 -13.09
C SER A 295 0.51 -11.31 -13.77
N ALA A 296 -0.29 -11.25 -14.82
CA ALA A 296 -0.59 -12.39 -15.69
C ALA A 296 0.61 -12.81 -16.57
N SER A 297 1.67 -11.98 -16.65
CA SER A 297 2.90 -12.29 -17.40
C SER A 297 3.94 -13.01 -16.57
N CYS A 298 3.75 -13.15 -15.27
CA CYS A 298 4.72 -13.80 -14.38
C CYS A 298 4.80 -15.31 -14.62
N LEU A 299 6.00 -15.87 -14.55
CA LEU A 299 6.26 -17.32 -14.62
C LEU A 299 5.66 -18.08 -13.43
N GLY A 300 5.40 -17.41 -12.31
CA GLY A 300 4.92 -18.01 -11.08
C GLY A 300 3.58 -18.73 -11.25
N SER A 301 3.45 -19.90 -10.60
CA SER A 301 2.26 -20.75 -10.72
C SER A 301 0.99 -20.08 -10.20
N ALA A 302 1.10 -19.21 -9.21
CA ALA A 302 -0.04 -18.49 -8.62
C ALA A 302 -0.75 -17.62 -9.66
N SER A 303 -0.03 -16.72 -10.34
CA SER A 303 -0.60 -15.86 -11.38
C SER A 303 -0.98 -16.60 -12.65
N ARG A 304 -0.23 -17.63 -13.04
CA ARG A 304 -0.58 -18.40 -14.24
C ARG A 304 -1.88 -19.18 -14.10
N THR A 305 -2.13 -19.72 -12.93
CA THR A 305 -3.33 -20.52 -12.67
C THR A 305 -4.53 -19.64 -12.32
N TYR A 306 -4.28 -18.56 -11.60
CA TYR A 306 -5.28 -17.65 -11.05
C TYR A 306 -4.86 -16.17 -11.26
N PRO A 307 -4.80 -15.71 -12.51
CA PRO A 307 -4.44 -14.33 -12.80
C PRO A 307 -5.43 -13.34 -12.16
N PRO A 308 -5.01 -12.10 -11.89
CA PRO A 308 -5.91 -11.06 -11.43
C PRO A 308 -6.92 -10.70 -12.53
N CYS A 309 -8.17 -10.51 -12.16
CA CYS A 309 -9.23 -10.06 -13.07
C CYS A 309 -9.92 -8.84 -12.46
N ILE A 310 -10.14 -7.80 -13.23
CA ILE A 310 -10.93 -6.67 -12.76
C ILE A 310 -12.42 -7.07 -12.68
N SER A 311 -13.12 -6.57 -11.68
CA SER A 311 -14.55 -6.81 -11.57
C SER A 311 -15.33 -6.10 -12.68
N LYS A 312 -16.29 -6.78 -13.29
CA LYS A 312 -17.19 -6.18 -14.31
C LYS A 312 -17.86 -4.90 -13.80
N GLN A 313 -18.29 -4.89 -12.55
CA GLN A 313 -18.97 -3.73 -11.95
C GLN A 313 -18.07 -2.48 -11.81
N ILE A 314 -16.75 -2.65 -11.90
CA ILE A 314 -15.78 -1.53 -11.91
C ILE A 314 -15.57 -1.02 -13.34
N VAL A 315 -15.67 -1.90 -14.33
CA VAL A 315 -15.49 -1.57 -15.76
C VAL A 315 -16.73 -0.93 -16.35
N ASP A 316 -17.91 -1.44 -16.02
CA ASP A 316 -19.19 -1.02 -16.65
C ASP A 316 -19.47 0.50 -16.57
N PRO A 317 -19.12 1.23 -15.50
CA PRO A 317 -19.34 2.67 -15.42
C PRO A 317 -18.38 3.49 -16.29
N ILE A 318 -17.30 2.89 -16.79
CA ILE A 318 -16.24 3.60 -17.53
C ILE A 318 -16.64 3.73 -19.00
N ASP A 319 -16.44 4.92 -19.56
CA ASP A 319 -16.71 5.18 -20.97
C ASP A 319 -15.91 4.20 -21.85
N PRO A 320 -16.56 3.48 -22.80
CA PRO A 320 -15.88 2.54 -23.69
C PRO A 320 -14.76 3.14 -24.54
N ALA A 321 -14.73 4.46 -24.73
CA ALA A 321 -13.65 5.17 -25.42
C ALA A 321 -12.38 5.37 -24.55
N ASP A 322 -12.45 5.06 -23.26
CA ASP A 322 -11.30 5.21 -22.36
C ASP A 322 -10.21 4.18 -22.68
N LYS A 323 -9.05 4.67 -23.13
CA LYS A 323 -7.94 3.83 -23.59
C LYS A 323 -7.33 2.95 -22.51
N ARG A 324 -7.59 3.24 -21.21
CA ARG A 324 -7.14 2.39 -20.09
C ARG A 324 -7.83 1.03 -20.10
N LEU A 325 -9.02 0.92 -20.70
CA LEU A 325 -9.72 -0.35 -20.84
C LEU A 325 -8.95 -1.40 -21.66
N ALA A 326 -8.04 -0.98 -22.53
CA ALA A 326 -7.25 -1.87 -23.40
C ALA A 326 -6.28 -2.81 -22.65
N ILE A 327 -6.04 -2.60 -21.35
CA ILE A 327 -5.22 -3.50 -20.53
C ILE A 327 -6.01 -4.66 -19.94
N TYR A 328 -7.31 -4.68 -20.13
CA TYR A 328 -8.22 -5.71 -19.61
C TYR A 328 -8.81 -6.54 -20.76
N ALA A 329 -8.85 -7.85 -20.57
CA ALA A 329 -9.51 -8.74 -21.55
C ALA A 329 -11.03 -8.73 -21.32
N ILE A 330 -11.68 -7.66 -21.77
CA ILE A 330 -13.13 -7.46 -21.64
C ILE A 330 -13.83 -8.27 -22.74
N PRO A 331 -14.76 -9.19 -22.40
CA PRO A 331 -15.51 -9.95 -23.40
C PRO A 331 -16.62 -9.10 -24.02
N THR A 332 -16.96 -9.39 -25.27
CA THR A 332 -18.22 -8.91 -25.84
C THR A 332 -19.40 -9.75 -25.34
N PRO A 333 -20.65 -9.25 -25.45
CA PRO A 333 -21.83 -10.05 -25.10
C PRO A 333 -21.91 -11.39 -25.86
N GLU A 334 -21.50 -11.41 -27.13
CA GLU A 334 -21.49 -12.61 -27.99
C GLU A 334 -20.44 -13.61 -27.50
N GLU A 335 -19.28 -13.16 -27.06
CA GLU A 335 -18.21 -14.01 -26.52
C GLU A 335 -18.61 -14.65 -25.19
N VAL A 336 -19.40 -13.96 -24.35
CA VAL A 336 -19.93 -14.50 -23.09
C VAL A 336 -21.09 -15.46 -23.38
N GLY A 337 -21.98 -15.09 -24.27
CA GLY A 337 -23.19 -15.83 -24.58
C GLY A 337 -24.13 -15.95 -23.37
N ASP A 338 -24.56 -17.18 -23.06
CA ASP A 338 -25.45 -17.44 -21.92
C ASP A 338 -24.70 -17.35 -20.57
N VAL A 339 -24.91 -16.27 -19.84
CA VAL A 339 -24.26 -16.01 -18.54
C VAL A 339 -24.55 -17.09 -17.51
N SER A 340 -25.67 -17.82 -17.62
CA SER A 340 -26.01 -18.93 -16.71
C SER A 340 -25.07 -20.12 -16.85
N LYS A 341 -24.36 -20.21 -17.97
CA LYS A 341 -23.37 -21.25 -18.27
C LYS A 341 -21.93 -20.84 -17.91
N VAL A 342 -21.71 -19.59 -17.49
CA VAL A 342 -20.37 -19.14 -17.07
C VAL A 342 -20.04 -19.75 -15.71
N SER A 343 -19.02 -20.58 -15.67
CA SER A 343 -18.61 -21.29 -14.46
C SER A 343 -17.65 -20.44 -13.62
N GLY A 344 -17.91 -20.36 -12.34
CA GLY A 344 -17.03 -19.72 -11.37
C GLY A 344 -16.71 -18.27 -11.73
N SER A 345 -15.42 -17.91 -11.77
CA SER A 345 -14.93 -16.55 -12.09
C SER A 345 -14.82 -16.29 -13.61
N GLY A 346 -15.43 -17.11 -14.48
CA GLY A 346 -15.37 -16.92 -15.92
C GLY A 346 -14.12 -17.46 -16.60
N LYS A 347 -13.65 -18.66 -16.18
CA LYS A 347 -12.55 -19.36 -16.85
C LYS A 347 -12.96 -19.78 -18.27
N VAL A 348 -12.09 -19.48 -19.23
CA VAL A 348 -12.30 -19.79 -20.65
C VAL A 348 -11.17 -20.66 -21.17
N THR A 349 -11.49 -21.78 -21.82
CA THR A 349 -10.50 -22.76 -22.31
C THR A 349 -10.43 -22.88 -23.82
N LYS A 350 -11.43 -22.34 -24.55
CA LYS A 350 -11.55 -22.38 -26.02
C LYS A 350 -12.56 -21.35 -26.50
N GLY A 351 -12.64 -21.14 -27.79
CA GLY A 351 -13.60 -20.24 -28.46
C GLY A 351 -12.97 -18.90 -28.84
N ASP A 352 -13.79 -18.00 -29.38
CA ASP A 352 -13.32 -16.75 -29.98
C ASP A 352 -12.65 -15.84 -28.99
N PHE A 353 -13.22 -15.64 -27.81
CA PHE A 353 -12.59 -14.89 -26.73
C PHE A 353 -11.20 -15.43 -26.36
N TYR A 354 -11.09 -16.74 -26.17
CA TYR A 354 -9.80 -17.37 -25.82
C TYR A 354 -8.75 -17.09 -26.91
N ASN A 355 -9.10 -17.29 -28.17
CA ASN A 355 -8.20 -17.07 -29.30
C ASN A 355 -7.81 -15.60 -29.44
N ARG A 356 -8.78 -14.69 -29.27
CA ARG A 356 -8.55 -13.23 -29.30
C ARG A 356 -7.56 -12.83 -28.19
N VAL A 357 -7.79 -13.23 -26.95
CA VAL A 357 -6.92 -12.90 -25.82
C VAL A 357 -5.50 -13.43 -26.03
N LYS A 358 -5.35 -14.68 -26.47
CA LYS A 358 -4.04 -15.26 -26.78
C LYS A 358 -3.29 -14.49 -27.88
N LYS A 359 -3.99 -13.88 -28.80
CA LYS A 359 -3.41 -13.08 -29.89
C LYS A 359 -3.13 -11.64 -29.46
N GLU A 360 -4.11 -10.94 -28.92
CA GLU A 360 -4.04 -9.50 -28.63
C GLU A 360 -3.19 -9.19 -27.39
N PHE A 361 -3.18 -10.10 -26.41
CA PHE A 361 -2.39 -9.97 -25.19
C PHE A 361 -1.09 -10.79 -25.21
N ALA A 362 -0.66 -11.26 -26.39
CA ALA A 362 0.65 -11.90 -26.55
C ALA A 362 1.75 -10.98 -26.01
N GLY A 363 2.67 -11.54 -25.20
CA GLY A 363 3.72 -10.76 -24.51
C GLY A 363 3.27 -10.03 -23.23
N ARG A 364 1.95 -9.90 -23.01
CA ARG A 364 1.39 -9.33 -21.76
C ARG A 364 0.92 -10.40 -20.78
N ILE A 365 0.80 -11.63 -21.24
CA ILE A 365 0.47 -12.80 -20.43
C ILE A 365 1.52 -13.88 -20.66
N TYR A 366 1.79 -14.69 -19.65
CA TYR A 366 2.65 -15.85 -19.83
C TYR A 366 1.95 -16.91 -20.74
N SER A 367 2.71 -17.65 -21.52
CA SER A 367 2.15 -18.55 -22.55
C SER A 367 1.14 -19.57 -22.01
N THR A 368 1.34 -20.05 -20.79
CA THR A 368 0.46 -21.03 -20.12
C THR A 368 -0.52 -20.40 -19.13
N THR A 369 -0.66 -19.08 -19.12
CA THR A 369 -1.64 -18.41 -18.26
C THR A 369 -3.06 -18.85 -18.62
N THR A 370 -3.81 -19.21 -17.58
CA THR A 370 -5.24 -19.51 -17.69
C THR A 370 -6.01 -18.25 -18.08
N ILE A 371 -6.86 -18.33 -19.07
CA ILE A 371 -7.66 -17.20 -19.54
C ILE A 371 -8.95 -17.13 -18.75
N PHE A 372 -9.27 -15.92 -18.29
CA PHE A 372 -10.53 -15.57 -17.66
C PHE A 372 -11.12 -14.33 -18.35
N TYR A 373 -12.41 -14.18 -18.29
CA TYR A 373 -13.05 -12.89 -18.62
C TYR A 373 -12.56 -11.81 -17.66
N TYR A 374 -12.35 -10.59 -18.17
CA TYR A 374 -11.85 -9.44 -17.43
C TYR A 374 -10.41 -9.61 -16.86
N LEU A 375 -9.61 -10.51 -17.44
CA LEU A 375 -8.21 -10.69 -17.06
C LEU A 375 -7.46 -9.36 -17.15
N SER A 376 -6.75 -9.01 -16.09
CA SER A 376 -5.96 -7.77 -15.99
C SER A 376 -4.52 -8.00 -16.45
N THR A 377 -4.03 -7.09 -17.27
CA THR A 377 -2.62 -7.00 -17.67
C THR A 377 -2.01 -5.65 -17.28
N LYS A 378 -2.52 -5.01 -16.22
CA LYS A 378 -1.99 -3.74 -15.73
C LYS A 378 -0.52 -3.86 -15.36
N PHE A 379 -0.18 -4.87 -14.57
CA PHE A 379 1.19 -5.15 -14.17
C PHE A 379 1.83 -6.21 -15.07
N ILE A 380 3.00 -5.89 -15.62
CA ILE A 380 3.81 -6.79 -16.44
C ILE A 380 5.17 -6.92 -15.77
N VAL A 381 5.70 -8.13 -15.61
CA VAL A 381 7.03 -8.34 -15.03
C VAL A 381 8.12 -7.73 -15.90
N LYS A 382 9.18 -7.21 -15.28
CA LYS A 382 10.40 -6.77 -15.98
C LYS A 382 11.20 -7.96 -16.49
N SER A 383 11.32 -9.00 -15.65
CA SER A 383 11.99 -10.25 -16.01
C SER A 383 11.10 -11.46 -15.68
N GLY A 384 11.50 -12.66 -16.12
CA GLY A 384 10.75 -13.88 -15.88
C GLY A 384 10.61 -14.30 -14.41
N THR A 385 11.33 -13.65 -13.49
CA THR A 385 11.37 -13.99 -12.06
C THR A 385 10.32 -13.29 -11.22
N GLY A 386 9.58 -12.33 -11.79
CA GLY A 386 8.49 -11.65 -11.09
C GLY A 386 8.90 -10.36 -10.40
N ASP A 387 9.92 -9.69 -10.93
CA ASP A 387 10.42 -8.40 -10.49
C ASP A 387 9.76 -7.23 -11.24
N GLY A 388 9.77 -6.09 -10.61
CA GLY A 388 9.27 -4.81 -11.11
C GLY A 388 9.02 -3.82 -9.99
N CYS A 389 9.20 -2.54 -10.25
CA CYS A 389 8.91 -1.49 -9.28
C CYS A 389 7.41 -1.39 -8.99
N ILE A 390 7.04 -0.97 -7.78
CA ILE A 390 5.65 -0.85 -7.35
C ILE A 390 5.37 0.62 -7.04
N PRO A 391 4.39 1.29 -7.69
CA PRO A 391 4.04 2.66 -7.33
C PRO A 391 3.44 2.71 -5.92
N ILE A 392 3.98 3.56 -5.04
CA ILE A 392 3.40 3.85 -3.72
C ILE A 392 2.48 5.06 -3.83
N PHE A 393 2.94 6.09 -4.54
CA PHE A 393 2.19 7.30 -4.84
C PHE A 393 2.40 7.71 -6.29
N ARG A 394 1.34 8.16 -6.93
CA ARG A 394 1.37 8.78 -8.24
C ARG A 394 0.42 9.96 -8.35
N ALA A 395 0.65 10.84 -9.33
CA ALA A 395 -0.11 12.08 -9.46
C ALA A 395 -1.63 11.88 -9.55
N ALA A 396 -2.09 10.81 -10.20
CA ALA A 396 -3.52 10.51 -10.28
C ALA A 396 -4.14 10.28 -8.89
N GLU A 397 -3.47 9.56 -7.98
CA GLU A 397 -3.98 9.40 -6.61
C GLU A 397 -4.17 10.77 -5.93
N MET A 398 -3.18 11.65 -6.06
CA MET A 398 -3.27 13.00 -5.49
C MET A 398 -4.42 13.80 -6.07
N MET A 399 -4.68 13.67 -7.37
CA MET A 399 -5.82 14.33 -8.02
C MET A 399 -7.16 13.76 -7.53
N TYR A 400 -7.28 12.45 -7.34
CA TYR A 400 -8.48 11.85 -6.76
C TYR A 400 -8.66 12.20 -5.28
N ASN A 401 -7.59 12.30 -4.50
CA ASN A 401 -7.65 12.75 -3.11
C ASN A 401 -8.16 14.18 -3.03
N GLU A 402 -7.62 15.10 -3.86
CA GLU A 402 -8.08 16.47 -3.96
C GLU A 402 -9.53 16.54 -4.41
N ALA A 403 -9.93 15.78 -5.44
CA ALA A 403 -11.30 15.78 -5.95
C ALA A 403 -12.31 15.32 -4.87
N GLU A 404 -11.96 14.31 -4.08
CA GLU A 404 -12.78 13.89 -2.94
C GLU A 404 -12.92 15.01 -1.91
N ALA A 405 -11.81 15.64 -1.51
CA ALA A 405 -11.84 16.74 -0.55
C ALA A 405 -12.66 17.93 -1.07
N GLN A 406 -12.51 18.29 -2.35
CA GLN A 406 -13.33 19.33 -2.98
C GLN A 406 -14.82 18.96 -2.97
N PHE A 407 -15.16 17.68 -3.24
CA PHE A 407 -16.54 17.22 -3.15
C PHE A 407 -17.10 17.38 -1.75
N ARG A 408 -16.34 16.95 -0.73
CA ARG A 408 -16.76 17.05 0.69
C ARG A 408 -16.95 18.49 1.16
N LEU A 409 -16.25 19.44 0.55
CA LEU A 409 -16.40 20.87 0.79
C LEU A 409 -17.48 21.55 -0.09
N GLY A 410 -18.16 20.80 -0.96
CA GLY A 410 -19.22 21.31 -1.83
C GLY A 410 -18.72 21.97 -3.13
N ASN A 411 -17.45 21.87 -3.46
CA ASN A 411 -16.82 22.50 -4.64
C ASN A 411 -16.94 21.62 -5.90
N GLU A 412 -18.14 21.27 -6.32
CA GLU A 412 -18.39 20.34 -7.43
C GLU A 412 -17.69 20.73 -8.75
N GLN A 413 -17.54 22.03 -9.03
CA GLN A 413 -16.84 22.47 -10.24
C GLN A 413 -15.36 22.07 -10.23
N ALA A 414 -14.70 22.14 -9.08
CA ALA A 414 -13.33 21.67 -8.93
C ALA A 414 -13.25 20.15 -9.14
N VAL A 415 -14.21 19.38 -8.63
CA VAL A 415 -14.29 17.93 -8.85
C VAL A 415 -14.38 17.60 -10.34
N ARG A 416 -15.29 18.25 -11.07
CA ARG A 416 -15.44 18.06 -12.53
C ARG A 416 -14.13 18.36 -13.27
N THR A 417 -13.48 19.47 -12.92
CA THR A 417 -12.20 19.85 -13.53
C THR A 417 -11.12 18.81 -13.28
N LEU A 418 -10.99 18.29 -12.05
CA LEU A 418 -10.00 17.28 -11.70
C LEU A 418 -10.29 15.94 -12.41
N LEU A 419 -11.56 15.51 -12.49
CA LEU A 419 -11.95 14.34 -13.28
C LEU A 419 -11.59 14.51 -14.76
N GLU A 420 -11.87 15.67 -15.35
CA GLU A 420 -11.48 15.92 -16.73
C GLU A 420 -9.97 15.88 -16.92
N GLN A 421 -9.20 16.40 -16.00
CA GLN A 421 -7.72 16.35 -16.05
C GLN A 421 -7.17 14.92 -15.94
N THR A 422 -7.82 14.04 -15.18
CA THR A 422 -7.40 12.64 -15.03
C THR A 422 -7.87 11.74 -16.18
N VAL A 423 -9.00 12.07 -16.82
CA VAL A 423 -9.62 11.19 -17.82
C VAL A 423 -9.30 11.60 -19.26
N LYS A 424 -9.24 12.90 -19.57
CA LYS A 424 -8.97 13.39 -20.94
C LYS A 424 -7.68 12.87 -21.59
N PRO A 425 -6.58 12.62 -20.86
CA PRO A 425 -5.41 11.97 -21.46
C PRO A 425 -5.73 10.62 -22.12
N TYR A 426 -6.76 9.94 -21.63
CA TYR A 426 -7.18 8.61 -22.09
C TYR A 426 -8.46 8.62 -22.93
N ASN A 427 -9.30 9.63 -22.77
CA ASN A 427 -10.54 9.85 -23.53
C ASN A 427 -10.71 11.35 -23.79
N ALA A 428 -10.23 11.83 -24.92
CA ALA A 428 -10.18 13.27 -25.23
C ALA A 428 -11.56 13.94 -25.23
N ASP A 429 -12.63 13.20 -25.53
CA ASP A 429 -13.99 13.70 -25.59
C ASP A 429 -14.73 13.68 -24.25
N TYR A 430 -14.08 13.16 -23.21
CA TYR A 430 -14.68 13.09 -21.88
C TYR A 430 -15.04 14.48 -21.35
N THR A 431 -16.26 14.63 -20.88
CA THR A 431 -16.74 15.83 -20.18
C THR A 431 -17.61 15.43 -19.01
N CYS A 432 -17.26 15.87 -17.82
CA CYS A 432 -18.02 15.60 -16.62
C CYS A 432 -19.17 16.62 -16.45
N THR A 433 -20.41 16.16 -16.59
CA THR A 433 -21.62 17.00 -16.46
C THR A 433 -22.45 16.66 -15.22
N LYS A 434 -22.01 15.68 -14.41
CA LYS A 434 -22.76 15.22 -13.23
C LYS A 434 -22.66 16.17 -12.05
N SER A 435 -23.59 16.03 -11.12
CA SER A 435 -23.68 16.80 -9.88
C SER A 435 -24.23 15.93 -8.74
N GLY A 436 -24.05 16.37 -7.50
CA GLY A 436 -24.53 15.68 -6.29
C GLY A 436 -24.02 14.23 -6.21
N ASP A 437 -24.89 13.34 -5.78
CA ASP A 437 -24.55 11.92 -5.60
C ASP A 437 -24.04 11.26 -6.89
N ASN A 438 -24.55 11.67 -8.06
CA ASN A 438 -24.07 11.12 -9.33
C ASN A 438 -22.62 11.54 -9.63
N LEU A 439 -22.21 12.72 -9.24
CA LEU A 439 -20.81 13.17 -9.35
C LEU A 439 -19.92 12.40 -8.39
N TRP A 440 -20.41 12.15 -7.18
CA TRP A 440 -19.70 11.35 -6.19
C TRP A 440 -19.49 9.91 -6.68
N GLU A 441 -20.51 9.27 -7.22
CA GLU A 441 -20.40 7.91 -7.76
C GLU A 441 -19.44 7.84 -8.96
N GLU A 442 -19.45 8.87 -9.85
CA GLU A 442 -18.50 8.95 -10.97
C GLU A 442 -17.06 9.08 -10.48
N LEU A 443 -16.81 9.95 -9.49
CA LEU A 443 -15.49 10.10 -8.87
C LEU A 443 -14.99 8.78 -8.28
N LYS A 444 -15.84 8.08 -7.52
CA LYS A 444 -15.52 6.76 -6.97
C LYS A 444 -15.23 5.72 -8.07
N ALA A 445 -16.02 5.72 -9.14
CA ALA A 445 -15.84 4.78 -10.24
C ALA A 445 -14.48 4.97 -10.93
N TYR A 446 -14.12 6.21 -11.29
CA TYR A 446 -12.82 6.48 -11.91
C TYR A 446 -11.66 6.24 -10.95
N ARG A 447 -11.77 6.59 -9.66
CA ARG A 447 -10.75 6.29 -8.66
C ARG A 447 -10.51 4.79 -8.53
N LYS A 448 -11.57 3.99 -8.35
CA LYS A 448 -11.46 2.52 -8.25
C LYS A 448 -10.88 1.90 -9.52
N PHE A 449 -11.27 2.39 -10.68
CA PHE A 449 -10.81 1.89 -11.97
C PHE A 449 -9.34 2.21 -12.22
N ASP A 450 -8.95 3.46 -12.03
CA ASP A 450 -7.58 3.91 -12.30
C ASP A 450 -6.58 3.33 -11.28
N LEU A 451 -6.91 3.36 -9.98
CA LEU A 451 -6.05 2.86 -8.90
C LEU A 451 -6.19 1.34 -8.64
N CYS A 452 -6.87 0.62 -9.53
CA CYS A 452 -7.03 -0.83 -9.47
C CYS A 452 -5.68 -1.54 -9.34
N ASN A 453 -5.55 -2.49 -8.43
CA ASN A 453 -4.32 -3.24 -8.10
C ASN A 453 -3.20 -2.41 -7.43
N GLU A 454 -3.49 -1.20 -6.93
CA GLU A 454 -2.52 -0.35 -6.26
C GLU A 454 -2.75 -0.25 -4.74
N GLY A 455 -3.51 -1.18 -4.17
CA GLY A 455 -3.68 -1.30 -2.72
C GLY A 455 -4.74 -0.39 -2.11
N HIS A 456 -5.69 0.13 -2.88
CA HIS A 456 -6.67 1.10 -2.41
C HIS A 456 -8.06 0.54 -2.12
N SER A 457 -8.46 -0.54 -2.78
CA SER A 457 -9.85 -1.01 -2.85
C SER A 457 -10.52 -1.17 -1.47
N TRP A 458 -9.89 -1.90 -0.56
CA TRP A 458 -10.42 -2.13 0.78
C TRP A 458 -10.40 -0.87 1.65
N PHE A 459 -9.31 -0.13 1.61
CA PHE A 459 -9.14 1.08 2.44
C PHE A 459 -10.10 2.19 2.04
N ASP A 460 -10.36 2.36 0.74
CA ASP A 460 -11.34 3.33 0.23
C ASP A 460 -12.76 2.97 0.67
N LEU A 461 -13.19 1.71 0.53
CA LEU A 461 -14.49 1.26 1.02
C LEU A 461 -14.64 1.53 2.52
N LYS A 462 -13.61 1.20 3.31
CA LYS A 462 -13.61 1.42 4.75
C LYS A 462 -13.83 2.90 5.10
N ARG A 463 -13.02 3.81 4.55
CA ARG A 463 -13.10 5.23 4.90
C ARG A 463 -14.35 5.93 4.36
N TRP A 464 -14.89 5.48 3.21
CA TRP A 464 -16.15 6.00 2.67
C TRP A 464 -17.37 5.55 3.47
N GLY A 465 -17.28 4.44 4.16
CA GLY A 465 -18.43 3.81 4.80
C GLY A 465 -19.28 3.02 3.84
N ASP A 466 -18.76 2.68 2.67
CA ASP A 466 -19.49 1.94 1.65
C ASP A 466 -19.47 0.43 1.96
N PRO A 467 -20.57 -0.29 1.71
CA PRO A 467 -20.57 -1.74 1.81
C PRO A 467 -19.69 -2.35 0.72
N MET A 468 -19.01 -3.45 1.03
CA MET A 468 -18.32 -4.25 0.04
C MET A 468 -19.34 -5.14 -0.68
N VAL A 469 -19.52 -4.93 -1.99
CA VAL A 469 -20.53 -5.61 -2.81
C VAL A 469 -19.86 -6.32 -3.98
N ARG A 470 -20.05 -7.63 -4.09
CA ARG A 470 -19.54 -8.47 -5.17
C ARG A 470 -20.70 -9.14 -5.88
N LYS A 471 -21.01 -8.66 -7.09
CA LYS A 471 -22.11 -9.17 -7.89
C LYS A 471 -21.67 -10.40 -8.70
N THR A 472 -22.46 -11.46 -8.64
CA THR A 472 -22.29 -12.66 -9.47
C THR A 472 -22.65 -12.38 -10.92
N TRP A 473 -22.37 -13.34 -11.80
CA TRP A 473 -22.79 -13.29 -13.21
C TRP A 473 -24.32 -13.15 -13.36
N ALA A 474 -25.07 -13.86 -12.53
CA ALA A 474 -26.54 -13.77 -12.51
C ALA A 474 -27.06 -12.40 -12.05
N GLU A 475 -26.29 -11.68 -11.25
CA GLU A 475 -26.61 -10.34 -10.75
C GLU A 475 -26.01 -9.23 -11.62
N GLY A 476 -25.47 -9.58 -12.79
CA GLY A 476 -24.86 -8.63 -13.73
C GLY A 476 -23.41 -8.26 -13.41
N GLY A 477 -22.75 -8.95 -12.51
CA GLY A 477 -21.32 -8.81 -12.23
C GLY A 477 -20.46 -9.87 -12.89
N SER A 478 -19.30 -10.19 -12.30
CA SER A 478 -18.38 -11.22 -12.78
C SER A 478 -17.80 -12.10 -11.68
N TRP A 479 -18.27 -11.96 -10.44
CA TRP A 479 -17.79 -12.73 -9.32
C TRP A 479 -18.33 -14.16 -9.32
N ALA A 480 -17.50 -15.10 -8.90
CA ALA A 480 -17.94 -16.46 -8.66
C ALA A 480 -18.97 -16.49 -7.52
N THR A 481 -20.03 -17.26 -7.67
CA THR A 481 -21.08 -17.49 -6.64
C THR A 481 -20.49 -17.85 -5.28
N TYR A 482 -19.41 -18.62 -5.26
CA TYR A 482 -18.69 -18.97 -4.04
C TYR A 482 -18.20 -17.76 -3.23
N PHE A 483 -17.73 -16.71 -3.88
CA PHE A 483 -17.30 -15.49 -3.18
C PHE A 483 -18.49 -14.65 -2.73
N ALA A 484 -19.54 -14.58 -3.54
CA ALA A 484 -20.75 -13.84 -3.21
C ALA A 484 -21.51 -14.46 -2.03
N GLU A 485 -21.75 -15.76 -2.07
CA GLU A 485 -22.48 -16.47 -1.00
C GLU A 485 -21.75 -16.47 0.34
N LYS A 486 -20.45 -16.67 0.34
CA LYS A 486 -19.64 -16.77 1.57
C LYS A 486 -19.29 -15.42 2.18
N ASN A 487 -19.34 -14.38 1.41
CA ASN A 487 -19.02 -13.03 1.84
C ASN A 487 -20.16 -12.32 2.58
N THR A 488 -21.36 -12.89 2.61
CA THR A 488 -22.47 -12.36 3.41
C THR A 488 -22.20 -12.41 4.92
N THR A 489 -21.31 -13.27 5.38
CA THR A 489 -20.97 -13.43 6.81
C THR A 489 -19.58 -12.95 7.19
N THR A 490 -18.65 -12.83 6.27
CA THR A 490 -17.23 -12.60 6.57
C THR A 490 -16.53 -11.60 5.69
N GLY A 491 -17.15 -11.08 4.69
CA GLY A 491 -16.53 -10.16 3.74
C GLY A 491 -17.45 -9.85 2.58
N GLY A 492 -18.72 -10.23 2.67
CA GLY A 492 -19.71 -9.98 1.64
C GLY A 492 -20.24 -8.56 1.69
N ASN A 493 -21.54 -8.46 1.71
CA ASN A 493 -22.25 -7.19 1.70
C ASN A 493 -22.40 -6.60 3.11
N TYR A 494 -21.34 -6.51 3.87
CA TYR A 494 -21.39 -5.84 5.17
C TYR A 494 -20.87 -4.40 5.05
N GLY A 495 -21.46 -3.51 5.85
CA GLY A 495 -21.04 -2.13 5.95
C GLY A 495 -19.94 -1.92 6.99
N PRO A 496 -19.23 -0.82 6.94
CA PRO A 496 -18.17 -0.48 7.90
C PRO A 496 -18.69 -0.24 9.33
N ALA A 497 -20.00 -0.03 9.51
CA ALA A 497 -20.63 0.09 10.82
C ALA A 497 -20.78 -1.27 11.52
N ASP A 498 -20.59 -2.38 10.82
CA ASP A 498 -20.66 -3.70 11.40
C ASP A 498 -19.40 -4.02 12.21
N LYS A 499 -19.46 -3.68 13.49
CA LYS A 499 -18.61 -4.16 14.61
C LYS A 499 -17.20 -4.62 14.20
N ASN A 500 -16.26 -3.73 13.97
CA ASN A 500 -14.86 -4.07 13.69
C ASN A 500 -14.60 -4.92 12.42
N ALA A 501 -15.61 -5.17 11.59
CA ALA A 501 -15.49 -5.98 10.37
C ALA A 501 -14.40 -5.48 9.42
N TRP A 502 -14.06 -4.19 9.50
CA TRP A 502 -13.04 -3.53 8.71
C TRP A 502 -11.70 -3.35 9.45
N THR A 503 -11.61 -3.77 10.71
CA THR A 503 -10.44 -3.50 11.56
C THR A 503 -9.78 -4.81 11.94
N ALA A 504 -8.48 -4.92 11.65
CA ALA A 504 -7.69 -6.07 12.06
C ALA A 504 -7.41 -6.04 13.57
N VAL A 505 -7.42 -7.22 14.18
CA VAL A 505 -6.98 -7.39 15.57
C VAL A 505 -5.46 -7.22 15.67
N ILE A 506 -4.96 -6.74 16.79
CA ILE A 506 -3.53 -6.68 17.07
C ILE A 506 -2.99 -8.12 17.21
N PRO A 507 -1.86 -8.45 16.55
CA PRO A 507 -1.34 -9.81 16.56
C PRO A 507 -0.83 -10.25 17.94
N THR A 508 -0.90 -11.55 18.20
CA THR A 508 -0.44 -12.14 19.49
C THR A 508 1.01 -11.86 19.79
N MET A 509 1.87 -11.64 18.79
CA MET A 509 3.26 -11.31 19.08
C MET A 509 3.44 -9.91 19.68
N GLU A 510 2.49 -8.98 19.51
CA GLU A 510 2.49 -7.75 20.29
C GLU A 510 1.89 -8.02 21.69
N THR A 511 0.70 -8.62 21.76
CA THR A 511 0.00 -8.80 23.03
C THR A 511 0.66 -9.79 24.00
N ASN A 512 1.51 -10.70 23.51
CA ASN A 512 2.28 -11.62 24.35
C ASN A 512 3.49 -10.96 25.05
N TYR A 513 4.01 -9.87 24.50
CA TYR A 513 5.19 -9.17 24.99
C TYR A 513 4.91 -7.74 25.45
N ASN A 514 3.67 -7.29 25.36
CA ASN A 514 3.21 -5.98 25.80
C ASN A 514 1.86 -6.14 26.54
N SER A 515 1.95 -6.25 27.85
CA SER A 515 0.78 -6.49 28.72
C SER A 515 -0.20 -5.31 28.74
N LEU A 516 0.23 -4.13 28.29
CA LEU A 516 -0.56 -2.90 28.21
C LEU A 516 -1.44 -2.84 26.95
N VAL A 517 -1.33 -3.84 26.05
CA VAL A 517 -2.11 -3.91 24.82
C VAL A 517 -3.11 -5.05 24.88
N SER A 518 -4.38 -4.74 24.57
CA SER A 518 -5.47 -5.71 24.52
C SER A 518 -6.26 -5.61 23.21
N ASN A 519 -6.72 -6.75 22.71
CA ASN A 519 -7.70 -6.79 21.64
C ASN A 519 -9.15 -6.55 22.12
N VAL A 520 -9.38 -6.55 23.43
CA VAL A 520 -10.68 -6.21 24.00
C VAL A 520 -10.79 -4.69 24.08
N GLU A 521 -11.52 -4.11 23.16
CA GLU A 521 -11.83 -2.68 23.20
C GLU A 521 -13.03 -2.45 24.13
N LYS A 522 -12.81 -1.73 25.22
CA LYS A 522 -13.89 -1.22 26.06
C LYS A 522 -14.40 0.08 25.43
N ILE A 523 -15.60 0.06 24.86
CA ILE A 523 -16.20 1.24 24.22
C ILE A 523 -17.22 1.83 25.20
N LYS A 524 -17.07 3.12 25.49
CA LYS A 524 -18.04 3.90 26.28
C LYS A 524 -19.34 4.10 25.52
N SER A 525 -20.39 4.53 26.22
CA SER A 525 -21.70 4.78 25.63
C SER A 525 -21.71 5.86 24.54
N ASP A 526 -20.74 6.79 24.58
CA ASP A 526 -20.53 7.84 23.59
C ASP A 526 -19.70 7.39 22.37
N GLY A 527 -19.31 6.12 22.30
CA GLY A 527 -18.50 5.55 21.23
C GLY A 527 -16.99 5.73 21.41
N THR A 528 -16.53 6.43 22.45
CA THR A 528 -15.11 6.61 22.74
C THR A 528 -14.48 5.35 23.31
N TRP A 529 -13.18 5.19 23.11
CA TRP A 529 -12.42 4.09 23.67
C TRP A 529 -12.06 4.36 25.14
N ASP A 530 -12.33 3.38 26.00
CA ASP A 530 -11.90 3.40 27.39
C ASP A 530 -10.53 2.74 27.52
N ARG A 531 -9.53 3.53 27.88
CA ARG A 531 -8.13 3.08 28.03
C ARG A 531 -7.89 2.25 29.30
N ASN A 532 -8.84 2.24 30.26
CA ASN A 532 -8.66 1.63 31.59
C ASN A 532 -9.17 0.19 31.67
#